data_5948cbc72489e6ea82353c8efcb042bf
#
_entry.id   5948cbc72489e6ea82353c8efcb042bf
#
_cell.length_a   1.000
_cell.length_b   1.000
_cell.length_c   1.000
_cell.angle_alpha   90.00
_cell.angle_beta   90.00
_cell.angle_gamma   90.00
#
_symmetry.space_group_name_H-M   'P 1'
#
loop_
_entity.id
_entity.type
_entity.pdbx_description
1 polymer ?
#
loop_
_entity_poly.entity_id
_entity_poly.type
_entity_poly.pdbx_seq_one_letter_code
_entity_poly.pdbx_strand_id
1 'polypeptide(L)'
;MTNSPVNILIVDDIAHNITALEALLARPDVAVLVADSGTAALDLLLKHEVALAILDVNMPGMNGFELAALMRGSPRTSHVPIIFLTATAQDASRTFRGYEAGAVDFLYKPFDPRILQSKVDVFVQLEQQKRQLAAQLVTTRQMLEANEMLMAVLSHDLRTPLGAVLASAEYLMRTAADEQAATVAARVKNSSLRMARMVDQLLNLARLQGGRLPLQPRSIDLATLCRSVIDECASQKSGKQIVFTCTGNTAGAWDTDLVWQAVSNLVSNALHHGAPEGDIGVEVDGDAEDCVRLKVSNRGTIPAEVYPHLFKAFGSNGNGARSREGLGLGLHIVQEIARMHGGDVSVGSSDEAGTTFTIELPRVVALQRGSFTRR
;
A
#
# COMPACT_ATOMS: atom_id res chain seq x y z
N MET A 1 -10.98 24.96 -0.56
CA MET A 1 -11.03 24.37 -1.92
C MET A 1 -12.43 24.62 -2.44
N THR A 2 -12.61 25.50 -3.44
CA THR A 2 -13.89 25.79 -4.07
C THR A 2 -14.38 24.52 -4.76
N ASN A 3 -15.43 23.93 -4.21
CA ASN A 3 -16.06 22.76 -4.79
C ASN A 3 -16.67 23.21 -6.14
N SER A 4 -16.03 22.89 -7.24
CA SER A 4 -16.59 23.20 -8.57
C SER A 4 -17.95 22.55 -8.70
N PRO A 5 -18.98 23.26 -9.21
CA PRO A 5 -20.32 22.72 -9.29
C PRO A 5 -20.35 21.42 -10.12
N VAL A 6 -21.29 20.56 -9.78
CA VAL A 6 -21.50 19.28 -10.47
C VAL A 6 -22.36 19.53 -11.70
N ASN A 7 -21.89 19.15 -12.89
CA ASN A 7 -22.63 19.33 -14.13
C ASN A 7 -23.73 18.28 -14.27
N ILE A 8 -24.97 18.74 -14.49
CA ILE A 8 -26.13 17.93 -14.82
C ILE A 8 -26.60 18.35 -16.21
N LEU A 9 -26.75 17.39 -17.11
CA LEU A 9 -27.28 17.64 -18.46
C LEU A 9 -28.79 17.42 -18.47
N ILE A 10 -29.52 18.39 -18.97
CA ILE A 10 -30.96 18.32 -19.26
C ILE A 10 -31.15 18.38 -20.75
N VAL A 11 -31.94 17.44 -21.30
CA VAL A 11 -32.27 17.39 -22.72
C VAL A 11 -33.77 17.25 -22.89
N ASP A 12 -34.43 18.27 -23.45
CA ASP A 12 -35.86 18.29 -23.73
C ASP A 12 -36.07 19.27 -24.90
N ASP A 13 -36.89 18.95 -25.89
CA ASP A 13 -37.14 19.81 -27.05
C ASP A 13 -38.14 20.97 -26.76
N ILE A 14 -38.78 20.95 -25.58
CA ILE A 14 -39.74 21.95 -25.15
C ILE A 14 -39.08 22.94 -24.20
N ALA A 15 -38.86 24.16 -24.63
CA ALA A 15 -38.20 25.22 -23.86
C ALA A 15 -38.84 25.47 -22.47
N HIS A 16 -40.14 25.32 -22.35
CA HIS A 16 -40.84 25.48 -21.06
C HIS A 16 -40.46 24.40 -20.07
N ASN A 17 -40.27 23.15 -20.50
CA ASN A 17 -39.83 22.05 -19.67
C ASN A 17 -38.40 22.29 -19.19
N ILE A 18 -37.52 22.74 -20.08
CA ILE A 18 -36.13 23.08 -19.75
C ILE A 18 -36.10 24.15 -18.64
N THR A 19 -36.83 25.28 -18.84
CA THR A 19 -36.86 26.37 -17.85
C THR A 19 -37.39 25.89 -16.50
N ALA A 20 -38.41 25.03 -16.48
CA ALA A 20 -38.94 24.46 -15.24
C ALA A 20 -37.91 23.54 -14.51
N LEU A 21 -37.19 22.70 -15.27
CA LEU A 21 -36.16 21.81 -14.73
C LEU A 21 -34.93 22.60 -14.27
N GLU A 22 -34.50 23.62 -15.01
CA GLU A 22 -33.41 24.52 -14.57
C GLU A 22 -33.76 25.19 -13.24
N ALA A 23 -34.96 25.79 -13.14
CA ALA A 23 -35.42 26.44 -11.92
C ALA A 23 -35.51 25.45 -10.73
N LEU A 24 -35.91 24.22 -10.98
CA LEU A 24 -36.02 23.16 -9.99
C LEU A 24 -34.65 22.70 -9.44
N LEU A 25 -33.64 22.67 -10.31
CA LEU A 25 -32.29 22.17 -9.99
C LEU A 25 -31.28 23.29 -9.70
N ALA A 26 -31.70 24.57 -9.81
CA ALA A 26 -30.84 25.72 -9.55
C ALA A 26 -30.36 25.74 -8.10
N ARG A 27 -29.07 25.52 -7.91
CA ARG A 27 -28.40 25.58 -6.59
C ARG A 27 -26.88 25.78 -6.75
N PRO A 28 -26.17 26.29 -5.72
CA PRO A 28 -24.78 26.68 -5.84
C PRO A 28 -23.80 25.54 -6.18
N ASP A 29 -24.15 24.30 -5.83
CA ASP A 29 -23.31 23.11 -6.04
C ASP A 29 -23.62 22.36 -7.34
N VAL A 30 -24.58 22.83 -8.15
CA VAL A 30 -24.98 22.24 -9.43
C VAL A 30 -24.85 23.26 -10.56
N ALA A 31 -24.25 22.85 -11.66
CA ALA A 31 -24.28 23.57 -12.93
C ALA A 31 -25.17 22.79 -13.91
N VAL A 32 -26.26 23.41 -14.35
CA VAL A 32 -27.18 22.81 -15.32
C VAL A 32 -26.68 23.12 -16.73
N LEU A 33 -26.42 22.06 -17.50
CA LEU A 33 -26.15 22.13 -18.94
C LEU A 33 -27.45 21.79 -19.68
N VAL A 34 -27.84 22.61 -20.63
CA VAL A 34 -29.11 22.48 -21.32
C VAL A 34 -28.89 22.21 -22.80
N ALA A 35 -29.62 21.24 -23.32
CA ALA A 35 -29.73 20.95 -24.76
C ALA A 35 -31.18 20.82 -25.18
N ASP A 36 -31.51 21.38 -26.32
CA ASP A 36 -32.84 21.30 -26.93
C ASP A 36 -32.98 20.13 -27.93
N SER A 37 -31.92 19.36 -28.11
CA SER A 37 -31.85 18.25 -29.05
C SER A 37 -30.76 17.24 -28.69
N GLY A 38 -30.88 16.03 -29.19
CA GLY A 38 -29.87 14.99 -28.99
C GLY A 38 -28.49 15.36 -29.54
N THR A 39 -28.44 16.08 -30.67
CA THR A 39 -27.16 16.55 -31.26
C THR A 39 -26.48 17.60 -30.40
N ALA A 40 -27.24 18.59 -29.89
CA ALA A 40 -26.71 19.59 -28.97
C ALA A 40 -26.22 18.95 -27.66
N ALA A 41 -26.93 17.95 -27.20
CA ALA A 41 -26.51 17.17 -26.02
C ALA A 41 -25.16 16.46 -26.23
N LEU A 42 -24.93 15.85 -27.39
CA LEU A 42 -23.65 15.20 -27.72
C LEU A 42 -22.52 16.22 -27.79
N ASP A 43 -22.74 17.42 -28.33
CA ASP A 43 -21.74 18.48 -28.34
C ASP A 43 -21.35 18.95 -26.93
N LEU A 44 -22.30 19.02 -26.00
CA LEU A 44 -22.04 19.35 -24.60
C LEU A 44 -21.27 18.22 -23.89
N LEU A 45 -21.63 16.97 -24.16
CA LEU A 45 -20.94 15.79 -23.59
C LEU A 45 -19.50 15.66 -24.08
N LEU A 46 -19.15 16.19 -25.24
CA LEU A 46 -17.77 16.26 -25.71
C LEU A 46 -16.93 17.31 -24.96
N LYS A 47 -17.55 18.39 -24.51
CA LYS A 47 -16.87 19.55 -23.90
C LYS A 47 -16.83 19.48 -22.38
N HIS A 48 -17.82 18.85 -21.75
CA HIS A 48 -18.02 18.85 -20.31
C HIS A 48 -18.08 17.43 -19.74
N GLU A 49 -17.56 17.25 -18.54
CA GLU A 49 -17.84 16.06 -17.74
C GLU A 49 -19.21 16.23 -17.09
N VAL A 50 -20.08 15.24 -17.22
CA VAL A 50 -21.46 15.24 -16.74
C VAL A 50 -21.63 14.13 -15.72
N ALA A 51 -22.20 14.48 -14.56
CA ALA A 51 -22.44 13.54 -13.48
C ALA A 51 -23.80 12.83 -13.57
N LEU A 52 -24.76 13.43 -14.28
CA LEU A 52 -26.10 12.89 -14.50
C LEU A 52 -26.69 13.50 -15.78
N ALA A 53 -27.32 12.68 -16.62
CA ALA A 53 -28.10 13.14 -17.75
C ALA A 53 -29.60 12.88 -17.49
N ILE A 54 -30.43 13.91 -17.69
CA ILE A 54 -31.90 13.87 -17.62
C ILE A 54 -32.41 14.06 -19.04
N LEU A 55 -33.00 13.01 -19.62
CA LEU A 55 -33.34 12.97 -21.03
C LEU A 55 -34.85 12.84 -21.22
N ASP A 56 -35.46 13.73 -21.97
CA ASP A 56 -36.78 13.46 -22.49
C ASP A 56 -36.74 12.32 -23.51
N VAL A 57 -37.73 11.43 -23.45
CA VAL A 57 -37.80 10.31 -24.38
C VAL A 57 -38.29 10.74 -25.76
N ASN A 58 -39.26 11.63 -25.80
CA ASN A 58 -39.99 11.96 -27.02
C ASN A 58 -39.50 13.27 -27.64
N MET A 59 -38.35 13.25 -28.28
CA MET A 59 -37.79 14.40 -28.99
C MET A 59 -37.78 14.17 -30.50
N PRO A 60 -37.96 15.24 -31.32
CA PRO A 60 -37.87 15.13 -32.78
C PRO A 60 -36.43 14.83 -33.23
N GLY A 61 -36.31 14.07 -34.32
CA GLY A 61 -35.03 13.71 -34.91
C GLY A 61 -34.36 12.57 -34.14
N MET A 62 -33.66 12.85 -33.05
CA MET A 62 -33.02 11.86 -32.19
C MET A 62 -33.79 11.78 -30.86
N ASN A 63 -34.39 10.62 -30.59
CA ASN A 63 -35.11 10.41 -29.33
C ASN A 63 -34.15 10.12 -28.18
N GLY A 64 -34.65 10.19 -26.92
CA GLY A 64 -33.83 10.02 -25.73
C GLY A 64 -33.14 8.64 -25.62
N PHE A 65 -33.78 7.58 -26.16
CA PHE A 65 -33.16 6.24 -26.15
C PHE A 65 -32.02 6.13 -27.16
N GLU A 66 -32.15 6.76 -28.33
CA GLU A 66 -31.06 6.80 -29.31
C GLU A 66 -29.88 7.59 -28.79
N LEU A 67 -30.11 8.72 -28.12
CA LEU A 67 -29.07 9.50 -27.46
C LEU A 67 -28.36 8.66 -26.37
N ALA A 68 -29.12 7.96 -25.54
CA ALA A 68 -28.56 7.10 -24.52
C ALA A 68 -27.70 5.96 -25.10
N ALA A 69 -28.16 5.35 -26.22
CA ALA A 69 -27.37 4.31 -26.90
C ALA A 69 -26.04 4.87 -27.43
N LEU A 70 -26.01 6.06 -27.98
CA LEU A 70 -24.78 6.74 -28.40
C LEU A 70 -23.87 7.07 -27.21
N MET A 71 -24.44 7.52 -26.10
CA MET A 71 -23.69 7.76 -24.86
C MET A 71 -23.03 6.47 -24.34
N ARG A 72 -23.73 5.33 -24.39
CA ARG A 72 -23.18 4.02 -23.98
C ARG A 72 -22.12 3.49 -24.93
N GLY A 73 -22.18 3.83 -26.21
CA GLY A 73 -21.18 3.46 -27.20
C GLY A 73 -19.85 4.22 -27.07
N SER A 74 -19.80 5.29 -26.30
CA SER A 74 -18.59 6.10 -26.09
C SER A 74 -17.95 5.82 -24.73
N PRO A 75 -16.65 5.44 -24.65
CA PRO A 75 -15.95 5.23 -23.37
C PRO A 75 -16.00 6.44 -22.43
N ARG A 76 -16.10 7.66 -22.99
CA ARG A 76 -16.14 8.90 -22.23
C ARG A 76 -17.47 9.11 -21.50
N THR A 77 -18.57 8.66 -22.06
CA THR A 77 -19.93 8.92 -21.57
C THR A 77 -20.67 7.66 -21.13
N SER A 78 -20.11 6.48 -21.38
CA SER A 78 -20.75 5.19 -21.07
C SER A 78 -21.09 5.01 -19.59
N HIS A 79 -20.36 5.69 -18.70
CA HIS A 79 -20.55 5.61 -17.26
C HIS A 79 -21.52 6.65 -16.68
N VAL A 80 -21.97 7.63 -17.50
CA VAL A 80 -22.88 8.68 -17.04
C VAL A 80 -24.26 8.10 -16.74
N PRO A 81 -24.79 8.22 -15.51
CA PRO A 81 -26.13 7.76 -15.18
C PRO A 81 -27.18 8.58 -15.95
N ILE A 82 -28.27 7.90 -16.33
CA ILE A 82 -29.34 8.50 -17.15
C ILE A 82 -30.67 8.32 -16.42
N ILE A 83 -31.43 9.43 -16.30
CA ILE A 83 -32.83 9.41 -15.88
C ILE A 83 -33.67 9.82 -17.10
N PHE A 84 -34.62 8.98 -17.50
CA PHE A 84 -35.55 9.30 -18.56
C PHE A 84 -36.81 10.00 -18.04
N LEU A 85 -37.23 11.03 -18.72
CA LEU A 85 -38.54 11.66 -18.53
C LEU A 85 -39.49 11.19 -19.66
N THR A 86 -40.65 10.63 -19.32
CA THR A 86 -41.58 10.07 -20.30
C THR A 86 -43.02 10.34 -19.93
N ALA A 87 -43.88 10.54 -20.95
CA ALA A 87 -45.32 10.79 -20.76
C ALA A 87 -46.16 9.51 -20.58
N THR A 88 -45.60 8.31 -20.87
CA THR A 88 -46.42 7.09 -20.97
C THR A 88 -45.85 5.96 -20.07
N ALA A 89 -46.67 5.52 -19.10
CA ALA A 89 -46.39 4.36 -18.25
C ALA A 89 -46.71 3.01 -18.94
N GLN A 90 -47.36 3.00 -20.08
CA GLN A 90 -47.96 1.80 -20.67
C GLN A 90 -47.07 0.98 -21.60
N ASP A 91 -45.88 1.43 -21.90
CA ASP A 91 -44.96 0.71 -22.80
C ASP A 91 -43.88 -0.05 -22.01
N ALA A 92 -44.25 -1.20 -21.43
CA ALA A 92 -43.29 -2.08 -20.74
C ALA A 92 -42.13 -2.47 -21.67
N SER A 93 -42.33 -2.54 -22.98
CA SER A 93 -41.30 -2.80 -23.98
C SER A 93 -40.30 -1.63 -24.12
N ARG A 94 -40.75 -0.39 -23.97
CA ARG A 94 -39.86 0.81 -23.97
C ARG A 94 -39.10 0.98 -22.66
N THR A 95 -39.72 0.68 -21.53
CA THR A 95 -39.07 0.67 -20.25
C THR A 95 -37.93 -0.35 -20.22
N PHE A 96 -38.17 -1.56 -20.77
CA PHE A 96 -37.15 -2.60 -20.89
C PHE A 96 -35.98 -2.16 -21.80
N ARG A 97 -36.26 -1.55 -22.95
CA ARG A 97 -35.21 -0.98 -23.82
C ARG A 97 -34.40 0.11 -23.15
N GLY A 98 -34.99 0.90 -22.29
CA GLY A 98 -34.28 1.93 -21.54
C GLY A 98 -33.32 1.34 -20.50
N TYR A 99 -33.68 0.27 -19.81
CA TYR A 99 -32.76 -0.45 -18.92
C TYR A 99 -31.62 -1.12 -19.70
N GLU A 100 -31.91 -1.69 -20.89
CA GLU A 100 -30.86 -2.19 -21.79
C GLU A 100 -29.93 -1.09 -22.28
N ALA A 101 -30.47 0.14 -22.49
CA ALA A 101 -29.68 1.34 -22.80
C ALA A 101 -28.93 1.90 -21.57
N GLY A 102 -29.00 1.21 -20.43
CA GLY A 102 -28.26 1.56 -19.20
C GLY A 102 -28.89 2.71 -18.40
N ALA A 103 -30.20 2.94 -18.53
CA ALA A 103 -30.91 3.87 -17.65
C ALA A 103 -30.79 3.43 -16.19
N VAL A 104 -30.61 4.40 -15.31
CA VAL A 104 -30.66 4.15 -13.86
C VAL A 104 -32.10 4.28 -13.37
N ASP A 105 -32.90 5.13 -14.04
CA ASP A 105 -34.27 5.39 -13.59
C ASP A 105 -35.18 6.02 -14.66
N PHE A 106 -36.50 6.00 -14.38
CA PHE A 106 -37.55 6.60 -15.17
C PHE A 106 -38.46 7.50 -14.31
N LEU A 107 -38.85 8.66 -14.83
CA LEU A 107 -39.86 9.53 -14.24
C LEU A 107 -40.98 9.79 -15.24
N TYR A 108 -42.19 9.49 -14.81
CA TYR A 108 -43.40 9.67 -15.64
C TYR A 108 -43.97 11.08 -15.47
N LYS A 109 -44.13 11.83 -16.57
CA LYS A 109 -44.78 13.13 -16.56
C LYS A 109 -46.33 12.96 -16.44
N PRO A 110 -47.00 13.71 -15.52
CA PRO A 110 -46.46 14.67 -14.59
C PRO A 110 -45.85 13.97 -13.34
N PHE A 111 -44.69 14.42 -12.90
CA PHE A 111 -44.01 13.89 -11.70
C PHE A 111 -43.94 14.93 -10.56
N ASP A 112 -43.86 14.48 -9.33
CA ASP A 112 -43.58 15.35 -8.18
C ASP A 112 -42.13 15.88 -8.28
N PRO A 113 -41.92 17.21 -8.32
CA PRO A 113 -40.61 17.82 -8.37
C PRO A 113 -39.65 17.31 -7.27
N ARG A 114 -40.16 16.98 -6.09
CA ARG A 114 -39.35 16.47 -4.96
C ARG A 114 -38.76 15.12 -5.25
N ILE A 115 -39.43 14.29 -6.06
CA ILE A 115 -38.89 12.97 -6.46
C ILE A 115 -37.66 13.16 -7.34
N LEU A 116 -37.72 14.07 -8.33
CA LEU A 116 -36.59 14.35 -9.18
C LEU A 116 -35.43 14.94 -8.38
N GLN A 117 -35.70 15.94 -7.52
CA GLN A 117 -34.67 16.54 -6.66
C GLN A 117 -33.97 15.48 -5.81
N SER A 118 -34.72 14.61 -5.14
CA SER A 118 -34.16 13.53 -4.30
C SER A 118 -33.25 12.58 -5.10
N LYS A 119 -33.64 12.25 -6.34
CA LYS A 119 -32.83 11.40 -7.22
C LYS A 119 -31.55 12.10 -7.66
N VAL A 120 -31.65 13.37 -8.04
CA VAL A 120 -30.51 14.22 -8.43
C VAL A 120 -29.52 14.37 -7.26
N ASP A 121 -30.02 14.56 -6.05
CA ASP A 121 -29.20 14.68 -4.85
C ASP A 121 -28.28 13.48 -4.63
N VAL A 122 -28.75 12.26 -4.87
CA VAL A 122 -27.96 11.05 -4.76
C VAL A 122 -26.77 11.09 -5.73
N PHE A 123 -26.99 11.47 -6.99
CA PHE A 123 -25.92 11.51 -7.98
C PHE A 123 -24.95 12.67 -7.74
N VAL A 124 -25.42 13.81 -7.27
CA VAL A 124 -24.56 14.94 -6.89
C VAL A 124 -23.66 14.56 -5.73
N GLN A 125 -24.21 13.94 -4.68
CA GLN A 125 -23.43 13.45 -3.55
C GLN A 125 -22.40 12.39 -3.98
N LEU A 126 -22.78 11.46 -4.84
CA LEU A 126 -21.88 10.41 -5.35
C LEU A 126 -20.69 11.03 -6.11
N GLU A 127 -20.96 12.00 -7.01
CA GLU A 127 -19.90 12.68 -7.76
C GLU A 127 -18.99 13.52 -6.86
N GLN A 128 -19.55 14.20 -5.85
CA GLN A 128 -18.78 14.95 -4.86
C GLN A 128 -17.87 14.02 -4.06
N GLN A 129 -18.38 12.87 -3.58
CA GLN A 129 -17.59 11.87 -2.86
C GLN A 129 -16.47 11.28 -3.73
N LYS A 130 -16.77 10.97 -5.00
CA LYS A 130 -15.78 10.50 -5.97
C LYS A 130 -14.65 11.50 -6.19
N ARG A 131 -14.99 12.79 -6.39
CA ARG A 131 -14.00 13.87 -6.51
C ARG A 131 -13.16 14.04 -5.24
N GLN A 132 -13.79 13.99 -4.09
CA GLN A 132 -13.09 14.09 -2.81
C GLN A 132 -12.12 12.92 -2.60
N LEU A 133 -12.55 11.70 -2.88
CA LEU A 133 -11.70 10.52 -2.79
C LEU A 133 -10.51 10.59 -3.75
N ALA A 134 -10.73 11.02 -5.00
CA ALA A 134 -9.67 11.22 -5.98
C ALA A 134 -8.65 12.27 -5.52
N ALA A 135 -9.11 13.39 -4.97
CA ALA A 135 -8.23 14.42 -4.41
C ALA A 135 -7.42 13.91 -3.21
N GLN A 136 -8.05 13.15 -2.31
CA GLN A 136 -7.35 12.52 -1.17
C GLN A 136 -6.27 11.55 -1.64
N LEU A 137 -6.56 10.72 -2.65
CA LEU A 137 -5.58 9.78 -3.22
C LEU A 137 -4.37 10.52 -3.79
N VAL A 138 -4.57 11.63 -4.52
CA VAL A 138 -3.47 12.44 -5.06
C VAL A 138 -2.62 13.03 -3.92
N THR A 139 -3.26 13.62 -2.90
CA THR A 139 -2.55 14.21 -1.76
C THR A 139 -1.76 13.17 -0.99
N THR A 140 -2.37 12.01 -0.70
CA THR A 140 -1.70 10.91 0.01
C THR A 140 -0.49 10.41 -0.79
N ARG A 141 -0.64 10.30 -2.11
CA ARG A 141 0.45 9.88 -2.99
C ARG A 141 1.61 10.88 -2.98
N GLN A 142 1.31 12.17 -3.04
CA GLN A 142 2.34 13.23 -2.95
C GLN A 142 3.06 13.22 -1.60
N MET A 143 2.33 13.00 -0.50
CA MET A 143 2.94 12.88 0.83
C MET A 143 3.88 11.67 0.94
N LEU A 144 3.50 10.52 0.35
CA LEU A 144 4.36 9.35 0.31
C LEU A 144 5.63 9.61 -0.51
N GLU A 145 5.51 10.20 -1.70
CA GLU A 145 6.65 10.54 -2.56
C GLU A 145 7.62 11.52 -1.86
N ALA A 146 7.08 12.54 -1.18
CA ALA A 146 7.88 13.48 -0.42
C ALA A 146 8.60 12.82 0.76
N ASN A 147 7.92 11.91 1.48
CA ASN A 147 8.52 11.18 2.59
C ASN A 147 9.65 10.25 2.13
N GLU A 148 9.47 9.54 1.00
CA GLU A 148 10.52 8.71 0.40
C GLU A 148 11.76 9.55 0.01
N MET A 149 11.55 10.71 -0.60
CA MET A 149 12.62 11.62 -0.99
C MET A 149 13.38 12.17 0.23
N LEU A 150 12.67 12.61 1.28
CA LEU A 150 13.27 13.07 2.52
C LEU A 150 14.11 11.97 3.17
N MET A 151 13.62 10.73 3.22
CA MET A 151 14.35 9.60 3.78
C MET A 151 15.62 9.29 2.98
N ALA A 152 15.57 9.35 1.65
CA ALA A 152 16.76 9.14 0.80
C ALA A 152 17.85 10.20 1.03
N VAL A 153 17.45 11.48 1.12
CA VAL A 153 18.36 12.59 1.38
C VAL A 153 18.97 12.49 2.77
N LEU A 154 18.13 12.31 3.81
CA LEU A 154 18.60 12.19 5.19
C LEU A 154 19.61 11.06 5.38
N SER A 155 19.48 9.99 4.61
CA SER A 155 20.39 8.83 4.67
C SER A 155 21.78 9.13 4.19
N HIS A 156 21.85 9.72 3.01
CA HIS A 156 23.12 10.14 2.43
C HIS A 156 23.82 11.14 3.37
N ASP A 157 23.04 12.13 3.84
CA ASP A 157 23.58 13.21 4.67
C ASP A 157 23.95 12.76 6.10
N LEU A 158 23.38 11.67 6.60
CA LEU A 158 23.77 11.07 7.86
C LEU A 158 24.94 10.09 7.71
N ARG A 159 25.04 9.32 6.61
CA ARG A 159 26.15 8.39 6.39
C ARG A 159 27.50 9.11 6.27
N THR A 160 27.52 10.26 5.62
CA THR A 160 28.77 11.01 5.39
C THR A 160 29.45 11.43 6.69
N PRO A 161 28.81 12.16 7.64
CA PRO A 161 29.43 12.51 8.92
C PRO A 161 29.72 11.30 9.79
N LEU A 162 28.87 10.27 9.76
CA LEU A 162 29.14 9.02 10.49
C LEU A 162 30.37 8.30 9.95
N GLY A 163 30.57 8.28 8.64
CA GLY A 163 31.78 7.74 8.01
C GLY A 163 33.05 8.48 8.46
N ALA A 164 33.00 9.82 8.56
CA ALA A 164 34.11 10.63 9.05
C ALA A 164 34.43 10.36 10.53
N VAL A 165 33.39 10.23 11.38
CA VAL A 165 33.58 9.88 12.79
C VAL A 165 34.17 8.47 12.94
N LEU A 166 33.70 7.51 12.12
CA LEU A 166 34.20 6.14 12.10
C LEU A 166 35.69 6.08 11.71
N ALA A 167 36.05 6.75 10.62
CA ALA A 167 37.44 6.82 10.17
C ALA A 167 38.35 7.49 11.21
N SER A 168 37.88 8.56 11.86
CA SER A 168 38.62 9.23 12.93
C SER A 168 38.83 8.33 14.14
N ALA A 169 37.80 7.59 14.53
CA ALA A 169 37.89 6.62 15.62
C ALA A 169 38.88 5.48 15.31
N GLU A 170 38.87 4.96 14.07
CA GLU A 170 39.80 3.95 13.61
C GLU A 170 41.27 4.46 13.58
N TYR A 171 41.46 5.70 13.13
CA TYR A 171 42.78 6.32 13.18
C TYR A 171 43.28 6.47 14.59
N LEU A 172 42.45 6.95 15.54
CA LEU A 172 42.79 7.05 16.95
C LEU A 172 43.11 5.70 17.56
N MET A 173 42.37 4.63 17.24
CA MET A 173 42.66 3.27 17.73
C MET A 173 44.03 2.76 17.26
N ARG A 174 44.48 3.13 16.06
CA ARG A 174 45.80 2.71 15.51
C ARG A 174 46.96 3.54 16.04
N THR A 175 46.72 4.79 16.43
CA THR A 175 47.76 5.75 16.82
C THR A 175 47.76 6.04 18.32
N ALA A 176 46.83 5.50 19.08
CA ALA A 176 46.75 5.73 20.51
C ALA A 176 47.98 5.15 21.23
N ALA A 177 48.70 6.00 21.94
CA ALA A 177 49.85 5.61 22.78
C ALA A 177 49.41 5.10 24.16
N ASP A 178 48.13 5.22 24.52
CA ASP A 178 47.52 4.93 25.80
C ASP A 178 46.29 4.03 25.59
N GLU A 179 46.16 3.02 26.44
CA GLU A 179 45.08 2.03 26.45
C GLU A 179 43.71 2.70 26.72
N GLN A 180 43.68 3.76 27.52
CA GLN A 180 42.47 4.56 27.77
C GLN A 180 41.97 5.25 26.50
N ALA A 181 42.86 5.88 25.73
CA ALA A 181 42.53 6.51 24.49
C ALA A 181 42.02 5.52 23.44
N ALA A 182 42.65 4.33 23.35
CA ALA A 182 42.18 3.27 22.46
C ALA A 182 40.79 2.76 22.87
N THR A 183 40.52 2.64 24.17
CA THR A 183 39.21 2.24 24.69
C THR A 183 38.11 3.27 24.36
N VAL A 184 38.39 4.56 24.49
CA VAL A 184 37.46 5.65 24.13
C VAL A 184 37.19 5.65 22.62
N ALA A 185 38.24 5.52 21.80
CA ALA A 185 38.10 5.44 20.34
C ALA A 185 37.26 4.22 19.91
N ALA A 186 37.41 3.07 20.55
CA ALA A 186 36.62 1.87 20.34
C ALA A 186 35.11 2.11 20.66
N ARG A 187 34.84 2.85 21.76
CA ARG A 187 33.44 3.23 22.10
C ARG A 187 32.84 4.16 21.07
N VAL A 188 33.59 5.14 20.57
CA VAL A 188 33.14 6.07 19.50
C VAL A 188 32.85 5.29 18.23
N LYS A 189 33.77 4.39 17.81
CA LYS A 189 33.60 3.49 16.67
C LYS A 189 32.31 2.68 16.76
N ASN A 190 32.11 2.01 17.89
CA ASN A 190 30.92 1.17 18.11
C ASN A 190 29.62 1.97 18.11
N SER A 191 29.64 3.20 18.66
CA SER A 191 28.49 4.10 18.64
C SER A 191 28.17 4.57 17.22
N SER A 192 29.18 4.88 16.42
CA SER A 192 29.01 5.32 15.02
C SER A 192 28.47 4.18 14.14
N LEU A 193 28.97 2.96 14.30
CA LEU A 193 28.45 1.77 13.61
C LEU A 193 26.99 1.49 13.99
N ARG A 194 26.63 1.73 15.24
CA ARG A 194 25.25 1.59 15.70
C ARG A 194 24.33 2.62 15.05
N MET A 195 24.75 3.89 14.98
CA MET A 195 23.99 4.94 14.31
C MET A 195 23.84 4.66 12.82
N ALA A 196 24.87 4.18 12.13
CA ALA A 196 24.79 3.80 10.74
C ALA A 196 23.73 2.71 10.51
N ARG A 197 23.74 1.66 11.34
CA ARG A 197 22.72 0.60 11.27
C ARG A 197 21.30 1.12 11.54
N MET A 198 21.13 2.04 12.48
CA MET A 198 19.82 2.66 12.76
C MET A 198 19.30 3.45 11.56
N VAL A 199 20.16 4.21 10.92
CA VAL A 199 19.83 4.98 9.70
C VAL A 199 19.40 4.03 8.58
N ASP A 200 20.15 2.96 8.35
CA ASP A 200 19.84 1.96 7.32
C ASP A 200 18.50 1.24 7.61
N GLN A 201 18.21 0.91 8.87
CA GLN A 201 16.94 0.31 9.27
C GLN A 201 15.74 1.25 9.04
N LEU A 202 15.87 2.55 9.38
CA LEU A 202 14.82 3.54 9.15
C LEU A 202 14.50 3.71 7.66
N LEU A 203 15.56 3.71 6.84
CA LEU A 203 15.40 3.81 5.39
C LEU A 203 14.69 2.62 4.78
N ASN A 204 15.13 1.43 5.17
CA ASN A 204 14.52 0.21 4.68
C ASN A 204 13.06 0.14 5.09
N LEU A 205 12.72 0.58 6.31
CA LEU A 205 11.34 0.69 6.74
C LEU A 205 10.53 1.65 5.87
N ALA A 206 11.06 2.85 5.61
CA ALA A 206 10.38 3.85 4.78
C ALA A 206 10.16 3.34 3.34
N ARG A 207 11.14 2.64 2.77
CA ARG A 207 11.02 2.02 1.44
C ARG A 207 9.98 0.90 1.40
N LEU A 208 9.93 0.06 2.44
CA LEU A 208 8.97 -1.04 2.55
C LEU A 208 7.53 -0.52 2.72
N GLN A 209 7.31 0.53 3.52
CA GLN A 209 5.99 1.14 3.75
C GLN A 209 5.47 1.90 2.53
N GLY A 210 6.33 2.42 1.67
CA GLY A 210 5.95 3.08 0.42
C GLY A 210 5.33 2.14 -0.63
N GLY A 211 5.41 0.83 -0.45
CA GLY A 211 4.79 -0.18 -1.34
C GLY A 211 5.34 -0.18 -2.77
N ARG A 212 6.43 0.54 -3.02
CA ARG A 212 6.97 0.81 -4.37
C ARG A 212 8.29 0.11 -4.68
N LEU A 213 8.83 -0.68 -3.76
CA LEU A 213 9.98 -1.51 -4.13
C LEU A 213 9.48 -2.62 -5.06
N PRO A 214 9.74 -2.53 -6.38
CA PRO A 214 9.49 -3.67 -7.24
C PRO A 214 10.41 -4.78 -6.75
N LEU A 215 9.82 -5.86 -6.24
CA LEU A 215 10.58 -7.06 -5.92
C LEU A 215 11.38 -7.47 -7.16
N GLN A 216 12.64 -7.80 -6.96
CA GLN A 216 13.50 -8.37 -7.99
C GLN A 216 13.74 -9.86 -7.70
N PRO A 217 12.72 -10.72 -7.87
CA PRO A 217 12.86 -12.14 -7.54
C PRO A 217 13.87 -12.78 -8.47
N ARG A 218 14.83 -13.48 -7.86
CA ARG A 218 15.83 -14.31 -8.55
C ARG A 218 15.75 -15.72 -8.00
N SER A 219 16.10 -16.68 -8.82
CA SER A 219 16.23 -18.07 -8.35
C SER A 219 17.41 -18.16 -7.40
N ILE A 220 17.14 -18.44 -6.14
CA ILE A 220 18.16 -18.58 -5.08
C ILE A 220 17.88 -19.82 -4.25
N ASP A 221 18.94 -20.33 -3.63
CA ASP A 221 18.87 -21.38 -2.62
C ASP A 221 18.96 -20.76 -1.24
N LEU A 222 17.87 -20.85 -0.46
CA LEU A 222 17.76 -20.25 0.87
C LEU A 222 18.79 -20.81 1.85
N ALA A 223 19.14 -22.10 1.73
CA ALA A 223 20.16 -22.72 2.59
C ALA A 223 21.54 -22.11 2.34
N THR A 224 21.89 -21.85 1.09
CA THR A 224 23.16 -21.18 0.71
C THR A 224 23.20 -19.73 1.23
N LEU A 225 22.10 -19.01 1.11
CA LEU A 225 21.97 -17.63 1.62
C LEU A 225 22.12 -17.61 3.15
N CYS A 226 21.45 -18.52 3.88
CA CYS A 226 21.56 -18.61 5.33
C CYS A 226 23.00 -18.89 5.79
N ARG A 227 23.74 -19.79 5.11
CA ARG A 227 25.16 -20.04 5.41
C ARG A 227 26.00 -18.77 5.27
N SER A 228 25.81 -18.01 4.20
CA SER A 228 26.55 -16.75 4.01
C SER A 228 26.27 -15.73 5.13
N VAL A 229 25.00 -15.63 5.57
CA VAL A 229 24.63 -14.76 6.71
C VAL A 229 25.28 -15.24 8.02
N ILE A 230 25.27 -16.55 8.26
CA ILE A 230 25.87 -17.15 9.47
C ILE A 230 27.38 -16.89 9.50
N ASP A 231 28.08 -17.08 8.40
CA ASP A 231 29.54 -16.86 8.31
C ASP A 231 29.89 -15.39 8.59
N GLU A 232 29.07 -14.45 8.10
CA GLU A 232 29.23 -13.02 8.40
C GLU A 232 28.99 -12.72 9.90
N CYS A 233 27.93 -13.26 10.47
CA CYS A 233 27.57 -13.06 11.87
C CYS A 233 28.55 -13.74 12.83
N ALA A 234 29.12 -14.93 12.49
CA ALA A 234 30.06 -15.66 13.29
C ALA A 234 31.39 -14.92 13.47
N SER A 235 31.77 -14.04 12.56
CA SER A 235 32.95 -13.17 12.68
C SER A 235 32.83 -12.15 13.81
N GLN A 236 31.62 -11.87 14.30
CA GLN A 236 31.35 -11.03 15.46
C GLN A 236 31.45 -11.91 16.73
N LYS A 237 32.59 -11.88 17.40
CA LYS A 237 32.95 -12.65 18.63
C LYS A 237 31.80 -12.69 19.67
N SER A 238 30.80 -13.52 19.50
CA SER A 238 29.70 -13.66 20.48
C SER A 238 29.87 -14.85 21.44
N GLY A 239 30.83 -15.75 21.18
CA GLY A 239 31.03 -16.97 21.98
C GLY A 239 29.92 -18.02 21.86
N LYS A 240 28.81 -17.70 21.15
CA LYS A 240 27.67 -18.60 20.90
C LYS A 240 27.92 -19.42 19.63
N GLN A 241 27.58 -20.71 19.67
CA GLN A 241 27.62 -21.56 18.49
C GLN A 241 26.30 -21.42 17.71
N ILE A 242 26.40 -21.28 16.37
CA ILE A 242 25.25 -21.31 15.49
C ILE A 242 25.22 -22.69 14.84
N VAL A 243 24.15 -23.44 15.09
CA VAL A 243 23.91 -24.76 14.49
C VAL A 243 22.98 -24.59 13.30
N PHE A 244 23.47 -25.00 12.13
CA PHE A 244 22.69 -24.91 10.87
C PHE A 244 22.25 -26.29 10.40
N THR A 245 20.96 -26.44 10.10
CA THR A 245 20.38 -27.64 9.50
C THR A 245 19.53 -27.31 8.30
N CYS A 246 19.45 -28.18 7.30
CA CYS A 246 18.56 -28.02 6.17
C CYS A 246 18.01 -29.37 5.70
N THR A 247 16.75 -29.37 5.26
CA THR A 247 16.05 -30.54 4.71
C THR A 247 15.35 -30.17 3.41
N GLY A 248 15.15 -31.15 2.55
CA GLY A 248 14.38 -30.99 1.31
C GLY A 248 15.00 -30.04 0.27
N ASN A 249 14.17 -29.55 -0.62
CA ASN A 249 14.54 -28.58 -1.63
C ASN A 249 14.36 -27.16 -1.11
N THR A 250 15.43 -26.40 -0.93
CA THR A 250 15.42 -25.04 -0.36
C THR A 250 15.46 -23.93 -1.43
N ALA A 251 15.28 -24.28 -2.72
CA ALA A 251 15.27 -23.33 -3.83
C ALA A 251 13.90 -22.62 -3.99
N GLY A 252 13.94 -21.36 -4.38
CA GLY A 252 12.76 -20.56 -4.69
C GLY A 252 13.13 -19.27 -5.42
N ALA A 253 12.14 -18.48 -5.79
CA ALA A 253 12.30 -17.21 -6.47
C ALA A 253 11.97 -16.05 -5.55
N TRP A 254 12.97 -15.39 -4.99
CA TRP A 254 12.83 -14.29 -4.04
C TRP A 254 13.81 -13.15 -4.33
N ASP A 255 13.55 -12.00 -3.72
CA ASP A 255 14.50 -10.89 -3.71
C ASP A 255 15.65 -11.20 -2.73
N THR A 256 16.84 -11.41 -3.29
CA THR A 256 18.00 -11.88 -2.54
C THR A 256 18.39 -10.94 -1.41
N ASP A 257 18.38 -9.63 -1.67
CA ASP A 257 18.84 -8.60 -0.71
C ASP A 257 17.86 -8.47 0.45
N LEU A 258 16.55 -8.51 0.15
CA LEU A 258 15.51 -8.44 1.18
C LEU A 258 15.50 -9.72 2.04
N VAL A 259 15.58 -10.90 1.43
CA VAL A 259 15.62 -12.15 2.20
C VAL A 259 16.89 -12.24 3.04
N TRP A 260 18.05 -11.84 2.48
CA TRP A 260 19.29 -11.72 3.25
C TRP A 260 19.11 -10.83 4.50
N GLN A 261 18.47 -9.68 4.34
CA GLN A 261 18.17 -8.76 5.43
C GLN A 261 17.25 -9.39 6.49
N ALA A 262 16.22 -10.13 6.08
CA ALA A 262 15.31 -10.80 7.01
C ALA A 262 16.04 -11.86 7.82
N VAL A 263 16.88 -12.69 7.18
CA VAL A 263 17.70 -13.71 7.86
C VAL A 263 18.69 -13.05 8.83
N SER A 264 19.40 -12.02 8.38
CA SER A 264 20.36 -11.27 9.21
C SER A 264 19.71 -10.64 10.44
N ASN A 265 18.50 -10.08 10.29
CA ASN A 265 17.74 -9.54 11.43
C ASN A 265 17.36 -10.62 12.44
N LEU A 266 16.91 -11.80 11.99
CA LEU A 266 16.56 -12.90 12.90
C LEU A 266 17.78 -13.48 13.61
N VAL A 267 18.87 -13.73 12.89
CA VAL A 267 20.12 -14.26 13.47
C VAL A 267 20.72 -13.26 14.46
N SER A 268 20.77 -11.98 14.10
CA SER A 268 21.22 -10.92 15.00
C SER A 268 20.34 -10.81 16.26
N ASN A 269 19.02 -10.94 16.11
CA ASN A 269 18.10 -10.95 17.24
C ASN A 269 18.36 -12.13 18.18
N ALA A 270 18.57 -13.34 17.66
CA ALA A 270 18.88 -14.52 18.43
C ALA A 270 20.24 -14.40 19.17
N LEU A 271 21.25 -13.78 18.53
CA LEU A 271 22.56 -13.50 19.15
C LEU A 271 22.45 -12.54 20.33
N HIS A 272 21.61 -11.49 20.20
CA HIS A 272 21.52 -10.43 21.23
C HIS A 272 20.54 -10.77 22.36
N HIS A 273 19.42 -11.43 22.06
CA HIS A 273 18.36 -11.71 23.04
C HIS A 273 18.36 -13.14 23.57
N GLY A 274 19.08 -14.06 22.93
CA GLY A 274 19.23 -15.42 23.43
C GLY A 274 20.03 -15.48 24.72
N ALA A 275 19.77 -16.50 25.55
CA ALA A 275 20.52 -16.73 26.78
C ALA A 275 22.04 -16.80 26.52
N PRO A 276 22.91 -16.37 27.47
CA PRO A 276 24.37 -16.32 27.28
C PRO A 276 24.99 -17.67 26.91
N GLU A 277 24.47 -18.74 27.45
CA GLU A 277 25.00 -20.11 27.32
C GLU A 277 24.14 -21.00 26.44
N GLY A 278 23.53 -20.44 25.40
CA GLY A 278 22.64 -21.18 24.49
C GLY A 278 23.09 -21.14 23.04
N ASP A 279 23.08 -22.29 22.39
CA ASP A 279 23.27 -22.37 20.94
C ASP A 279 22.09 -21.73 20.21
N ILE A 280 22.36 -21.20 19.02
CA ILE A 280 21.37 -20.66 18.12
C ILE A 280 21.12 -21.70 17.03
N GLY A 281 19.85 -22.11 16.86
CA GLY A 281 19.46 -23.00 15.77
C GLY A 281 19.00 -22.18 14.55
N VAL A 282 19.51 -22.53 13.39
CA VAL A 282 18.99 -22.03 12.09
C VAL A 282 18.63 -23.26 11.26
N GLU A 283 17.34 -23.43 10.99
CA GLU A 283 16.81 -24.56 10.24
C GLU A 283 16.11 -24.07 8.99
N VAL A 284 16.43 -24.65 7.84
CA VAL A 284 15.73 -24.42 6.57
C VAL A 284 15.04 -25.70 6.16
N ASP A 285 13.71 -25.66 6.12
CA ASP A 285 12.84 -26.78 5.76
C ASP A 285 12.21 -26.54 4.39
N GLY A 286 12.62 -27.32 3.41
CA GLY A 286 12.14 -27.29 2.04
C GLY A 286 11.36 -28.55 1.66
N ASP A 287 10.79 -29.30 2.62
CA ASP A 287 10.04 -30.51 2.34
C ASP A 287 8.64 -30.24 1.74
N ALA A 288 8.06 -29.06 2.01
CA ALA A 288 6.80 -28.64 1.38
C ALA A 288 7.02 -28.26 -0.09
N GLU A 289 6.04 -28.59 -0.97
CA GLU A 289 6.12 -28.34 -2.42
C GLU A 289 5.97 -26.84 -2.76
N ASP A 290 5.15 -26.11 -2.02
CA ASP A 290 4.70 -24.74 -2.33
C ASP A 290 5.48 -23.66 -1.56
N CYS A 291 6.11 -24.00 -0.43
CA CYS A 291 6.83 -23.03 0.38
C CYS A 291 8.14 -23.60 0.95
N VAL A 292 9.00 -22.68 1.43
CA VAL A 292 10.18 -23.00 2.22
C VAL A 292 10.07 -22.30 3.56
N ARG A 293 10.37 -23.01 4.66
CA ARG A 293 10.34 -22.46 6.02
C ARG A 293 11.75 -22.24 6.53
N LEU A 294 11.97 -21.05 7.07
CA LEU A 294 13.17 -20.72 7.82
C LEU A 294 12.80 -20.59 9.29
N LYS A 295 13.46 -21.35 10.16
CA LYS A 295 13.32 -21.24 11.61
C LYS A 295 14.63 -20.77 12.23
N VAL A 296 14.54 -19.76 13.08
CA VAL A 296 15.67 -19.29 13.89
C VAL A 296 15.27 -19.41 15.34
N SER A 297 16.00 -20.24 16.08
CA SER A 297 15.71 -20.57 17.49
C SER A 297 16.84 -20.17 18.41
N ASN A 298 16.50 -19.73 19.61
CA ASN A 298 17.46 -19.43 20.69
C ASN A 298 16.87 -19.78 22.05
N ARG A 299 17.71 -20.06 23.04
CA ARG A 299 17.30 -20.19 24.43
C ARG A 299 16.92 -18.80 24.98
N GLY A 300 15.85 -18.76 25.76
CA GLY A 300 15.27 -17.54 26.34
C GLY A 300 13.81 -17.38 25.93
N THR A 301 13.02 -16.71 26.76
CA THR A 301 11.60 -16.57 26.61
C THR A 301 11.19 -15.12 26.40
N ILE A 302 10.12 -14.93 25.63
CA ILE A 302 9.52 -13.62 25.41
C ILE A 302 8.40 -13.43 26.45
N PRO A 303 8.41 -12.36 27.25
CA PRO A 303 7.32 -12.07 28.18
C PRO A 303 5.99 -11.92 27.45
N ALA A 304 4.90 -12.45 28.03
CA ALA A 304 3.58 -12.43 27.41
C ALA A 304 3.08 -11.02 27.04
N GLU A 305 3.49 -10.01 27.82
CA GLU A 305 3.16 -8.61 27.58
C GLU A 305 3.76 -8.03 26.29
N VAL A 306 4.86 -8.60 25.80
CA VAL A 306 5.59 -8.14 24.60
C VAL A 306 4.99 -8.71 23.33
N TYR A 307 4.35 -9.88 23.37
CA TYR A 307 3.78 -10.57 22.21
C TYR A 307 2.91 -9.70 21.30
N PRO A 308 1.92 -8.91 21.81
CA PRO A 308 1.05 -8.11 20.96
C PRO A 308 1.75 -6.98 20.21
N HIS A 309 2.98 -6.67 20.61
CA HIS A 309 3.77 -5.55 20.10
C HIS A 309 5.04 -5.97 19.37
N LEU A 310 5.32 -7.26 19.33
CA LEU A 310 6.61 -7.83 18.87
C LEU A 310 6.95 -7.46 17.42
N PHE A 311 5.95 -7.46 16.53
CA PHE A 311 6.11 -7.12 15.13
C PHE A 311 5.69 -5.67 14.81
N LYS A 312 5.32 -4.86 15.80
CA LYS A 312 5.02 -3.44 15.58
C LYS A 312 6.32 -2.63 15.48
N ALA A 313 6.33 -1.67 14.58
CA ALA A 313 7.44 -0.71 14.53
C ALA A 313 7.57 0.00 15.88
N PHE A 314 8.79 0.06 16.42
CA PHE A 314 9.08 0.64 17.74
C PHE A 314 8.40 -0.06 18.93
N GLY A 315 7.94 -1.31 18.76
CA GLY A 315 7.13 -2.04 19.74
C GLY A 315 7.84 -2.47 21.02
N SER A 316 9.17 -2.36 21.11
CA SER A 316 9.97 -2.77 22.28
C SER A 316 10.04 -1.75 23.41
N ASN A 317 9.27 -0.66 23.39
CA ASN A 317 9.30 0.43 24.37
C ASN A 317 8.31 0.25 25.55
N GLY A 318 8.07 -0.97 25.99
CA GLY A 318 7.33 -1.27 27.24
C GLY A 318 8.26 -1.23 28.46
N ASN A 319 8.07 -0.22 29.31
CA ASN A 319 8.58 -0.08 30.68
C ASN A 319 10.04 -0.43 31.00
N GLY A 320 10.90 0.57 31.02
CA GLY A 320 11.96 0.71 32.06
C GLY A 320 13.29 0.03 31.83
N ALA A 321 13.45 -0.93 30.94
CA ALA A 321 14.75 -1.41 30.50
C ALA A 321 15.00 -0.90 29.07
N ARG A 322 15.69 0.22 28.94
CA ARG A 322 16.30 0.64 27.68
C ARG A 322 17.12 -0.53 27.16
N SER A 323 16.55 -1.32 26.26
CA SER A 323 17.33 -2.23 25.43
C SER A 323 18.36 -1.35 24.69
N ARG A 324 19.61 -1.43 25.13
CA ARG A 324 20.71 -0.55 24.71
C ARG A 324 21.10 -0.75 23.24
N GLU A 325 20.39 -1.57 22.45
CA GLU A 325 20.96 -2.10 21.20
C GLU A 325 20.04 -2.12 19.97
N GLY A 326 18.88 -1.42 19.91
CA GLY A 326 18.11 -1.38 18.67
C GLY A 326 16.85 -0.51 18.74
N LEU A 327 16.36 -0.06 17.57
CA LEU A 327 15.14 0.74 17.42
C LEU A 327 13.84 -0.08 17.54
N GLY A 328 13.92 -1.41 17.75
CA GLY A 328 12.73 -2.28 17.73
C GLY A 328 12.10 -2.41 16.35
N LEU A 329 12.88 -2.23 15.28
CA LEU A 329 12.43 -2.29 13.89
C LEU A 329 12.73 -3.64 13.21
N GLY A 330 13.68 -4.42 13.72
CA GLY A 330 14.17 -5.63 13.05
C GLY A 330 13.08 -6.64 12.73
N LEU A 331 12.24 -6.98 13.71
CA LEU A 331 11.14 -7.94 13.52
C LEU A 331 10.00 -7.38 12.65
N HIS A 332 9.73 -6.09 12.73
CA HIS A 332 8.78 -5.44 11.82
C HIS A 332 9.27 -5.52 10.36
N ILE A 333 10.54 -5.26 10.11
CA ILE A 333 11.16 -5.41 8.79
C ILE A 333 11.06 -6.86 8.29
N VAL A 334 11.30 -7.85 9.16
CA VAL A 334 11.14 -9.27 8.81
C VAL A 334 9.70 -9.56 8.37
N GLN A 335 8.72 -9.07 9.11
CA GLN A 335 7.28 -9.25 8.76
C GLN A 335 6.93 -8.62 7.44
N GLU A 336 7.37 -7.38 7.18
CA GLU A 336 7.08 -6.71 5.92
C GLU A 336 7.76 -7.40 4.73
N ILE A 337 9.00 -7.88 4.89
CA ILE A 337 9.69 -8.65 3.84
C ILE A 337 8.95 -9.96 3.55
N ALA A 338 8.54 -10.70 4.57
CA ALA A 338 7.76 -11.93 4.38
C ALA A 338 6.46 -11.65 3.62
N ARG A 339 5.70 -10.64 4.02
CA ARG A 339 4.45 -10.22 3.36
C ARG A 339 4.65 -9.81 1.90
N MET A 340 5.70 -9.04 1.60
CA MET A 340 6.02 -8.66 0.22
C MET A 340 6.27 -9.86 -0.67
N HIS A 341 6.81 -10.95 -0.12
CA HIS A 341 7.02 -12.20 -0.83
C HIS A 341 5.79 -13.13 -0.83
N GLY A 342 4.65 -12.67 -0.29
CA GLY A 342 3.42 -13.46 -0.18
C GLY A 342 3.47 -14.52 0.92
N GLY A 343 4.45 -14.41 1.81
CA GLY A 343 4.65 -15.28 2.95
C GLY A 343 4.14 -14.68 4.27
N ASP A 344 4.48 -15.34 5.38
CA ASP A 344 4.13 -14.89 6.73
C ASP A 344 5.27 -15.18 7.72
N VAL A 345 5.17 -14.57 8.91
CA VAL A 345 6.10 -14.77 10.01
C VAL A 345 5.34 -15.10 11.29
N SER A 346 5.81 -16.10 12.00
CA SER A 346 5.27 -16.53 13.29
C SER A 346 6.35 -16.65 14.35
N VAL A 347 5.93 -16.66 15.61
CA VAL A 347 6.82 -16.82 16.75
C VAL A 347 6.20 -17.77 17.78
N GLY A 348 6.98 -18.70 18.26
CA GLY A 348 6.68 -19.54 19.40
C GLY A 348 7.73 -19.30 20.50
N SER A 349 7.30 -19.18 21.76
CA SER A 349 8.23 -19.03 22.88
C SER A 349 7.69 -19.72 24.12
N SER A 350 8.52 -20.52 24.77
CA SER A 350 8.20 -21.18 26.02
C SER A 350 9.49 -21.37 26.85
N ASP A 351 9.33 -21.58 28.15
CA ASP A 351 10.50 -21.78 29.06
C ASP A 351 11.28 -23.05 28.72
N GLU A 352 10.62 -24.07 28.19
CA GLU A 352 11.25 -25.35 27.86
C GLU A 352 11.92 -25.33 26.48
N ALA A 353 11.23 -24.79 25.46
CA ALA A 353 11.69 -24.82 24.06
C ALA A 353 12.51 -23.58 23.67
N GLY A 354 12.50 -22.53 24.49
CA GLY A 354 13.06 -21.23 24.11
C GLY A 354 12.17 -20.46 23.17
N THR A 355 12.76 -19.57 22.36
CA THR A 355 12.06 -18.75 21.36
C THR A 355 12.44 -19.21 19.95
N THR A 356 11.46 -19.40 19.10
CA THR A 356 11.62 -19.74 17.68
C THR A 356 10.83 -18.79 16.82
N PHE A 357 11.48 -18.10 15.90
CA PHE A 357 10.86 -17.34 14.82
C PHE A 357 10.83 -18.20 13.57
N THR A 358 9.68 -18.24 12.91
CA THR A 358 9.48 -18.98 11.65
C THR A 358 9.02 -18.03 10.56
N ILE A 359 9.76 -18.01 9.44
CA ILE A 359 9.33 -17.35 8.20
C ILE A 359 8.89 -18.42 7.23
N GLU A 360 7.71 -18.27 6.64
CA GLU A 360 7.23 -19.10 5.54
C GLU A 360 7.30 -18.28 4.24
N LEU A 361 8.03 -18.75 3.24
CA LEU A 361 8.18 -18.09 1.95
C LEU A 361 7.64 -18.99 0.84
N PRO A 362 6.60 -18.57 0.09
CA PRO A 362 6.18 -19.27 -1.13
C PRO A 362 7.36 -19.38 -2.11
N ARG A 363 7.49 -20.52 -2.79
CA ARG A 363 8.60 -20.74 -3.74
C ARG A 363 8.56 -19.81 -4.94
N VAL A 364 7.36 -19.36 -5.29
CA VAL A 364 7.12 -18.40 -6.38
C VAL A 364 6.38 -17.22 -5.79
N VAL A 365 6.96 -16.06 -5.87
CA VAL A 365 6.29 -14.82 -5.49
C VAL A 365 5.18 -14.55 -6.50
N ALA A 366 3.93 -14.58 -6.05
CA ALA A 366 2.82 -14.07 -6.83
C ALA A 366 2.99 -12.56 -6.97
N LEU A 367 3.66 -12.11 -8.05
CA LEU A 367 3.70 -10.69 -8.39
C LEU A 367 2.25 -10.23 -8.46
N GLN A 368 1.81 -9.41 -7.51
CA GLN A 368 0.55 -8.69 -7.64
C GLN A 368 0.66 -7.90 -8.94
N ARG A 369 0.14 -8.46 -10.01
CA ARG A 369 -0.08 -7.75 -11.27
C ARG A 369 -0.99 -6.59 -10.90
N GLY A 370 -0.40 -5.41 -10.75
CA GLY A 370 -1.15 -4.18 -10.80
C GLY A 370 -2.07 -4.32 -12.01
N SER A 371 -3.36 -4.24 -11.79
CA SER A 371 -4.38 -4.30 -12.82
C SER A 371 -4.24 -3.08 -13.75
N PHE A 372 -3.19 -3.07 -14.56
CA PHE A 372 -3.17 -2.33 -15.81
C PHE A 372 -3.88 -3.20 -16.84
N THR A 373 -5.18 -3.24 -16.78
CA THR A 373 -6.00 -3.59 -17.93
C THR A 373 -5.75 -2.53 -19.00
N ARG A 374 -4.82 -2.84 -19.91
CA ARG A 374 -4.88 -2.26 -21.25
C ARG A 374 -6.18 -2.77 -21.88
N ARG A 375 -7.16 -1.92 -22.05
CA ARG A 375 -8.09 -1.90 -23.18
C ARG A 375 -8.43 -0.46 -23.54
#